data_6f19f52d6d2af503e6a90affc6632bed
#
_entry.id   6f19f52d6d2af503e6a90affc6632bed
#
_cell.length_a   1.000
_cell.length_b   1.000
_cell.length_c   1.000
_cell.angle_alpha   90.00
_cell.angle_beta   90.00
_cell.angle_gamma   90.00
#
_symmetry.space_group_name_H-M   'P 1'
#
loop_
_entity.id
_entity.type
_entity.pdbx_description
1 polymer ?
#
loop_
_entity_poly.entity_id
_entity_poly.type
_entity_poly.pdbx_seq_one_letter_code
_entity_poly.pdbx_strand_id
1 'polypeptide(L)'
;MAKDYDASAIEVLSGLEPVRRRPGMYTDTSRPNHLAHEVIDNSVDEALAGHAKEIEVTAYKDGSLEVKDDGRGMPVDIHPKEKVSGVELILTRLHAGGKFDGESYTFSGGLHGVGVSVVNALSRQLECWVRRGGKEYNIGFRDGKVSSKLEVVGSVGQRNTGTTVRFWPDPKFFDSDKFSIPQLRHTLKAKAVLCPGLRISFTVEATGEKNEWFFAGDLGAYLAEELGKVERLPQEPITGKREQEQDTVEYAICWAPGAEIAIAESYVNLIPTPEGGTHVNGLRAGVAAAVREFCEFRNLLPRGIKLAPEDVWDGVRYVLSVKMREPQFAGQTKERLASRDAAQLVEGYAKDSIGLWLAQHPDAGERIAQQAIQNAQDRLKAAQKVQRKRIAGGPALPGKLADCAGDDPARSELFLVEGDSAGGSAKQARDKDFQAIMPLRGKILNTWELDPGEIGGSAEVHDISVALGIEPGTADLSRLRYHKICILADADSDGQHIATLLCALFLRHFRPLVANGHVYVAMPPLYRIDAGKQVFYALDDTERDAFLKRLEQEKVKAKPQVTRFKGLGEMNPSQLRETTMDPRTRRLVQLTLDAADQTDSLMDMLLAKKRAADRREWLEQKGNLVEVSV
;
A
#
# COMPACT_ATOMS: atom_id res chain seq x y z
N MET A 1 -0.67 15.86 -41.27
CA MET A 1 -2.14 15.72 -41.20
C MET A 1 -2.43 14.94 -39.93
N ALA A 2 -3.02 15.56 -38.92
CA ALA A 2 -3.51 14.85 -37.75
C ALA A 2 -4.57 13.84 -38.22
N LYS A 3 -4.42 12.56 -37.84
CA LYS A 3 -5.47 11.58 -38.10
C LYS A 3 -6.70 12.03 -37.31
N ASP A 4 -7.82 12.21 -37.97
CA ASP A 4 -9.09 12.45 -37.31
C ASP A 4 -9.36 11.31 -36.32
N TYR A 5 -9.67 11.67 -35.08
CA TYR A 5 -10.03 10.70 -34.03
C TYR A 5 -11.50 10.35 -34.23
N ASP A 6 -11.72 9.26 -34.95
CA ASP A 6 -13.05 8.69 -35.20
C ASP A 6 -13.15 7.24 -34.68
N ALA A 7 -14.28 6.60 -34.87
CA ALA A 7 -14.53 5.24 -34.40
C ALA A 7 -13.52 4.22 -34.96
N SER A 8 -12.86 4.49 -36.10
CA SER A 8 -11.84 3.62 -36.68
C SER A 8 -10.52 3.64 -35.90
N ALA A 9 -10.31 4.66 -35.06
CA ALA A 9 -9.15 4.76 -34.18
C ALA A 9 -9.32 3.95 -32.88
N ILE A 10 -10.53 3.41 -32.62
CA ILE A 10 -10.81 2.57 -31.44
C ILE A 10 -10.33 1.15 -31.72
N GLU A 11 -9.27 0.74 -31.03
CA GLU A 11 -8.74 -0.61 -31.10
C GLU A 11 -9.41 -1.51 -30.06
N VAL A 12 -9.95 -2.65 -30.48
CA VAL A 12 -10.56 -3.66 -29.59
C VAL A 12 -9.59 -4.82 -29.43
N LEU A 13 -9.08 -5.01 -28.20
CA LEU A 13 -8.20 -6.11 -27.87
C LEU A 13 -9.00 -7.37 -27.54
N SER A 14 -8.54 -8.55 -27.96
CA SER A 14 -9.20 -9.82 -27.74
C SER A 14 -8.28 -10.87 -27.09
N GLY A 15 -8.87 -11.91 -26.48
CA GLY A 15 -8.15 -13.01 -25.86
C GLY A 15 -7.23 -12.54 -24.73
N LEU A 16 -5.94 -12.89 -24.80
CA LEU A 16 -4.91 -12.53 -23.80
C LEU A 16 -4.13 -11.25 -24.15
N GLU A 17 -4.45 -10.59 -25.25
CA GLU A 17 -3.77 -9.38 -25.69
C GLU A 17 -3.89 -8.21 -24.69
N PRO A 18 -5.05 -7.96 -24.06
CA PRO A 18 -5.18 -6.93 -23.03
C PRO A 18 -4.19 -7.10 -21.88
N VAL A 19 -3.97 -8.34 -21.43
CA VAL A 19 -3.02 -8.69 -20.37
C VAL A 19 -1.59 -8.37 -20.79
N ARG A 20 -1.20 -8.77 -22.00
CA ARG A 20 0.16 -8.53 -22.50
C ARG A 20 0.46 -7.06 -22.77
N ARG A 21 -0.55 -6.26 -23.10
CA ARG A 21 -0.41 -4.81 -23.31
C ARG A 21 -0.35 -4.00 -22.04
N ARG A 22 -1.11 -4.40 -21.01
CA ARG A 22 -1.21 -3.70 -19.73
C ARG A 22 -1.12 -4.68 -18.56
N PRO A 23 0.03 -5.32 -18.35
CA PRO A 23 0.17 -6.37 -17.34
C PRO A 23 -0.11 -5.86 -15.92
N GLY A 24 0.24 -4.62 -15.59
CA GLY A 24 -0.01 -4.01 -14.27
C GLY A 24 -1.49 -3.86 -13.89
N MET A 25 -2.44 -4.06 -14.82
CA MET A 25 -3.87 -4.14 -14.49
C MET A 25 -4.27 -5.52 -13.93
N TYR A 26 -3.45 -6.56 -14.14
CA TYR A 26 -3.78 -7.95 -13.85
C TYR A 26 -2.83 -8.61 -12.85
N THR A 27 -1.64 -8.06 -12.66
CA THR A 27 -0.61 -8.64 -11.80
C THR A 27 0.34 -7.55 -11.28
N ASP A 28 1.04 -7.86 -10.18
CA ASP A 28 2.22 -7.11 -9.78
C ASP A 28 3.36 -7.41 -10.79
N THR A 29 3.92 -6.35 -11.38
CA THR A 29 4.99 -6.43 -12.38
C THR A 29 6.38 -6.26 -11.79
N SER A 30 6.52 -6.07 -10.49
CA SER A 30 7.83 -5.96 -9.85
C SER A 30 8.61 -7.28 -9.92
N ARG A 31 7.90 -8.41 -9.73
CA ARG A 31 8.45 -9.78 -9.78
C ARG A 31 7.37 -10.78 -10.18
N PRO A 32 7.75 -11.96 -10.72
CA PRO A 32 6.76 -12.97 -11.12
C PRO A 32 6.10 -13.73 -9.95
N ASN A 33 6.33 -13.32 -8.70
CA ASN A 33 5.76 -13.98 -7.52
C ASN A 33 4.23 -14.06 -7.56
N HIS A 34 3.56 -13.01 -8.04
CA HIS A 34 2.11 -13.01 -8.14
C HIS A 34 1.59 -14.07 -9.14
N LEU A 35 2.32 -14.35 -10.23
CA LEU A 35 1.99 -15.45 -11.14
C LEU A 35 2.08 -16.81 -10.41
N ALA A 36 3.11 -16.98 -9.57
CA ALA A 36 3.24 -18.19 -8.76
C ALA A 36 2.06 -18.33 -7.78
N HIS A 37 1.65 -17.23 -7.14
CA HIS A 37 0.50 -17.23 -6.23
C HIS A 37 -0.78 -17.67 -6.95
N GLU A 38 -1.05 -17.19 -8.16
CA GLU A 38 -2.27 -17.56 -8.91
C GLU A 38 -2.31 -19.07 -9.25
N VAL A 39 -1.17 -19.71 -9.53
CA VAL A 39 -1.11 -21.17 -9.75
C VAL A 39 -1.25 -21.93 -8.44
N ILE A 40 -0.54 -21.51 -7.39
CA ILE A 40 -0.61 -22.10 -6.05
C ILE A 40 -2.04 -22.02 -5.50
N ASP A 41 -2.71 -20.86 -5.66
CA ASP A 41 -4.07 -20.63 -5.18
C ASP A 41 -5.08 -21.56 -5.83
N ASN A 42 -4.90 -21.92 -7.10
CA ASN A 42 -5.77 -22.92 -7.73
C ASN A 42 -5.62 -24.31 -7.10
N SER A 43 -4.40 -24.72 -6.78
CA SER A 43 -4.15 -25.99 -6.09
C SER A 43 -4.67 -25.96 -4.64
N VAL A 44 -4.55 -24.81 -3.96
CA VAL A 44 -5.10 -24.57 -2.63
C VAL A 44 -6.64 -24.57 -2.64
N ASP A 45 -7.28 -24.05 -3.69
CA ASP A 45 -8.74 -24.12 -3.85
C ASP A 45 -9.24 -25.59 -3.95
N GLU A 46 -8.47 -26.48 -4.61
CA GLU A 46 -8.76 -27.92 -4.60
C GLU A 46 -8.65 -28.51 -3.17
N ALA A 47 -7.68 -28.03 -2.38
CA ALA A 47 -7.54 -28.46 -0.99
C ALA A 47 -8.69 -27.92 -0.11
N LEU A 48 -9.10 -26.67 -0.27
CA LEU A 48 -10.25 -26.08 0.42
C LEU A 48 -11.55 -26.80 0.09
N ALA A 49 -11.69 -27.28 -1.14
CA ALA A 49 -12.82 -28.10 -1.57
C ALA A 49 -12.72 -29.57 -1.11
N GLY A 50 -11.66 -29.95 -0.39
CA GLY A 50 -11.45 -31.31 0.17
C GLY A 50 -10.94 -32.32 -0.86
N HIS A 51 -10.49 -31.88 -2.03
CA HIS A 51 -10.05 -32.78 -3.12
C HIS A 51 -8.54 -32.96 -3.20
N ALA A 52 -7.73 -32.00 -2.74
CA ALA A 52 -6.29 -32.13 -2.66
C ALA A 52 -5.80 -32.23 -1.22
N LYS A 53 -4.71 -32.97 -1.02
CA LYS A 53 -4.03 -33.16 0.27
C LYS A 53 -2.54 -32.85 0.19
N GLU A 54 -2.01 -32.75 -1.02
CA GLU A 54 -0.60 -32.51 -1.25
C GLU A 54 -0.39 -31.52 -2.39
N ILE A 55 0.49 -30.54 -2.13
CA ILE A 55 0.94 -29.55 -3.12
C ILE A 55 2.47 -29.56 -3.12
N GLU A 56 3.06 -29.80 -4.29
CA GLU A 56 4.49 -29.73 -4.50
C GLU A 56 4.83 -28.49 -5.33
N VAL A 57 5.74 -27.63 -4.85
CA VAL A 57 6.21 -26.44 -5.58
C VAL A 57 7.71 -26.58 -5.81
N THR A 58 8.15 -26.35 -7.04
CA THR A 58 9.58 -26.41 -7.41
C THR A 58 9.99 -25.17 -8.17
N ALA A 59 10.97 -24.46 -7.65
CA ALA A 59 11.64 -23.36 -8.34
C ALA A 59 12.91 -23.90 -9.02
N TYR A 60 12.90 -23.94 -10.35
CA TYR A 60 13.98 -24.49 -11.15
C TYR A 60 15.11 -23.51 -11.46
N LYS A 61 16.31 -24.01 -11.75
CA LYS A 61 17.49 -23.20 -12.13
C LYS A 61 17.29 -22.43 -13.43
N ASP A 62 16.42 -22.92 -14.32
CA ASP A 62 16.11 -22.30 -15.62
C ASP A 62 15.14 -21.09 -15.51
N GLY A 63 14.79 -20.72 -14.27
CA GLY A 63 13.88 -19.60 -13.97
C GLY A 63 12.40 -19.97 -14.07
N SER A 64 12.06 -21.25 -14.28
CA SER A 64 10.66 -21.72 -14.23
C SER A 64 10.22 -22.05 -12.81
N LEU A 65 8.91 -22.06 -12.62
CA LEU A 65 8.28 -22.57 -11.39
C LEU A 65 7.22 -23.60 -11.78
N GLU A 66 7.19 -24.69 -11.03
CA GLU A 66 6.23 -25.77 -11.17
C GLU A 66 5.39 -25.90 -9.91
N VAL A 67 4.10 -26.06 -10.07
CA VAL A 67 3.15 -26.36 -9.01
C VAL A 67 2.40 -27.63 -9.40
N LYS A 68 2.40 -28.63 -8.52
CA LYS A 68 1.74 -29.90 -8.71
C LYS A 68 0.82 -30.17 -7.52
N ASP A 69 -0.41 -30.61 -7.79
CA ASP A 69 -1.38 -31.04 -6.79
C ASP A 69 -1.88 -32.46 -7.06
N ASP A 70 -2.52 -33.02 -6.05
CA ASP A 70 -3.23 -34.32 -6.08
C ASP A 70 -4.75 -34.15 -6.13
N GLY A 71 -5.25 -33.00 -6.59
CA GLY A 71 -6.66 -32.67 -6.71
C GLY A 71 -7.40 -33.46 -7.80
N ARG A 72 -8.58 -32.99 -8.21
CA ARG A 72 -9.40 -33.67 -9.26
C ARG A 72 -8.80 -33.65 -10.65
N GLY A 73 -7.85 -32.76 -10.90
CA GLY A 73 -7.33 -32.44 -12.24
C GLY A 73 -8.28 -31.54 -13.03
N MET A 74 -7.73 -30.60 -13.79
CA MET A 74 -8.51 -29.71 -14.67
C MET A 74 -9.37 -30.50 -15.65
N PRO A 75 -10.57 -29.99 -16.09
CA PRO A 75 -11.41 -30.67 -17.08
C PRO A 75 -10.69 -30.77 -18.42
N VAL A 76 -10.64 -31.99 -18.97
CA VAL A 76 -9.99 -32.32 -20.25
C VAL A 76 -11.00 -32.55 -21.38
N ASP A 77 -12.27 -32.67 -21.06
CA ASP A 77 -13.38 -32.82 -21.99
C ASP A 77 -13.59 -31.55 -22.82
N ILE A 78 -14.23 -31.72 -23.98
CA ILE A 78 -14.50 -30.62 -24.92
C ILE A 78 -15.69 -29.80 -24.42
N HIS A 79 -15.48 -28.50 -24.25
CA HIS A 79 -16.55 -27.59 -23.83
C HIS A 79 -17.63 -27.48 -24.93
N PRO A 80 -18.92 -27.65 -24.56
CA PRO A 80 -20.01 -27.80 -25.57
C PRO A 80 -20.13 -26.60 -26.52
N LYS A 81 -19.92 -25.37 -26.04
CA LYS A 81 -20.06 -24.14 -26.81
C LYS A 81 -18.75 -23.72 -27.47
N GLU A 82 -17.65 -23.71 -26.72
CA GLU A 82 -16.35 -23.17 -27.17
C GLU A 82 -15.56 -24.14 -28.07
N LYS A 83 -15.91 -25.46 -28.09
CA LYS A 83 -15.32 -26.49 -28.93
C LYS A 83 -13.81 -26.72 -28.72
N VAL A 84 -13.29 -26.31 -27.56
CA VAL A 84 -11.93 -26.58 -27.09
C VAL A 84 -11.99 -27.35 -25.75
N SER A 85 -10.87 -27.93 -25.33
CA SER A 85 -10.83 -28.62 -24.03
C SER A 85 -10.98 -27.65 -22.87
N GLY A 86 -11.52 -28.12 -21.74
CA GLY A 86 -11.68 -27.29 -20.54
C GLY A 86 -10.37 -26.67 -20.07
N VAL A 87 -9.28 -27.44 -20.06
CA VAL A 87 -7.94 -26.95 -19.69
C VAL A 87 -7.42 -25.87 -20.65
N GLU A 88 -7.64 -26.01 -21.97
CA GLU A 88 -7.30 -24.99 -22.94
C GLU A 88 -8.11 -23.72 -22.72
N LEU A 89 -9.41 -23.86 -22.46
CA LEU A 89 -10.31 -22.74 -22.20
C LEU A 89 -9.87 -21.94 -20.99
N ILE A 90 -9.57 -22.60 -19.86
CA ILE A 90 -9.14 -21.99 -18.62
C ILE A 90 -7.80 -21.23 -18.80
N LEU A 91 -6.89 -21.77 -19.60
CA LEU A 91 -5.56 -21.18 -19.81
C LEU A 91 -5.51 -20.09 -20.89
N THR A 92 -6.52 -19.98 -21.78
CA THR A 92 -6.50 -19.05 -22.92
C THR A 92 -7.60 -17.99 -22.92
N ARG A 93 -8.59 -18.11 -22.03
CA ARG A 93 -9.72 -17.15 -21.96
C ARG A 93 -9.76 -16.47 -20.60
N LEU A 94 -9.94 -15.17 -20.63
CA LEU A 94 -10.27 -14.41 -19.44
C LEU A 94 -11.72 -14.70 -19.04
N HIS A 95 -11.98 -14.68 -17.72
CA HIS A 95 -13.31 -14.94 -17.17
C HIS A 95 -13.86 -16.34 -17.51
N ALA A 96 -12.98 -17.32 -17.61
CA ALA A 96 -13.33 -18.74 -17.78
C ALA A 96 -12.93 -19.53 -16.53
N GLY A 97 -13.88 -20.25 -15.93
CA GLY A 97 -13.61 -21.09 -14.75
C GLY A 97 -14.89 -21.69 -14.16
N GLY A 98 -14.75 -22.77 -13.43
CA GLY A 98 -15.84 -23.48 -12.73
C GLY A 98 -16.12 -22.96 -11.32
N LYS A 99 -15.69 -21.73 -10.99
CA LYS A 99 -15.85 -21.14 -9.65
C LYS A 99 -16.95 -20.09 -9.58
N PHE A 100 -17.66 -19.85 -10.68
CA PHE A 100 -18.73 -18.84 -10.78
C PHE A 100 -20.10 -19.33 -10.31
N ASP A 101 -20.33 -20.65 -10.29
CA ASP A 101 -21.64 -21.25 -9.95
C ASP A 101 -21.84 -21.48 -8.45
N GLY A 102 -20.75 -21.39 -7.64
CA GLY A 102 -20.81 -21.62 -6.19
C GLY A 102 -21.12 -23.05 -5.76
N GLU A 103 -21.38 -23.98 -6.71
CA GLU A 103 -21.72 -25.38 -6.40
C GLU A 103 -20.47 -26.23 -6.19
N SER A 104 -19.42 -25.94 -6.94
CA SER A 104 -18.17 -26.72 -6.95
C SER A 104 -17.17 -26.33 -5.87
N TYR A 105 -17.26 -25.09 -5.35
CA TYR A 105 -16.36 -24.52 -4.33
C TYR A 105 -17.13 -23.62 -3.38
N THR A 106 -17.20 -23.98 -2.11
CA THR A 106 -17.84 -23.16 -1.07
C THR A 106 -17.05 -21.89 -0.78
N PHE A 107 -15.73 -22.03 -0.70
CA PHE A 107 -14.77 -20.94 -0.55
C PHE A 107 -13.71 -21.07 -1.63
N SER A 108 -13.33 -19.99 -2.26
CA SER A 108 -12.30 -19.97 -3.30
C SER A 108 -11.52 -18.66 -3.27
N GLY A 109 -10.23 -18.75 -3.55
CA GLY A 109 -9.37 -17.59 -3.81
C GLY A 109 -9.50 -17.09 -5.25
N GLY A 110 -9.77 -17.97 -6.19
CA GLY A 110 -9.86 -17.68 -7.63
C GLY A 110 -11.22 -17.18 -8.07
N LEU A 111 -11.58 -15.93 -7.74
CA LEU A 111 -12.92 -15.37 -7.94
C LEU A 111 -13.21 -14.86 -9.35
N HIS A 112 -12.20 -14.41 -10.10
CA HIS A 112 -12.37 -13.66 -11.34
C HIS A 112 -12.21 -14.50 -12.61
N GLY A 113 -11.74 -15.77 -12.47
CA GLY A 113 -11.50 -16.66 -13.62
C GLY A 113 -10.43 -16.14 -14.59
N VAL A 114 -9.44 -15.38 -14.06
CA VAL A 114 -8.38 -14.79 -14.90
C VAL A 114 -6.97 -15.22 -14.50
N GLY A 115 -6.75 -15.73 -13.29
CA GLY A 115 -5.41 -15.96 -12.73
C GLY A 115 -4.49 -16.77 -13.63
N VAL A 116 -4.82 -18.02 -13.92
CA VAL A 116 -3.94 -18.88 -14.74
C VAL A 116 -3.87 -18.46 -16.21
N SER A 117 -4.88 -17.81 -16.75
CA SER A 117 -4.80 -17.22 -18.11
C SER A 117 -3.85 -16.02 -18.14
N VAL A 118 -3.76 -15.25 -17.04
CA VAL A 118 -2.75 -14.20 -16.86
C VAL A 118 -1.36 -14.81 -16.76
N VAL A 119 -1.18 -15.91 -16.00
CA VAL A 119 0.10 -16.64 -15.95
C VAL A 119 0.54 -17.05 -17.34
N ASN A 120 -0.35 -17.66 -18.14
CA ASN A 120 -0.06 -18.05 -19.52
C ASN A 120 0.30 -16.84 -20.40
N ALA A 121 -0.47 -15.75 -20.30
CA ALA A 121 -0.25 -14.53 -21.09
C ALA A 121 1.12 -13.91 -20.85
N LEU A 122 1.61 -13.93 -19.60
CA LEU A 122 2.86 -13.28 -19.17
C LEU A 122 4.05 -14.25 -19.08
N SER A 123 3.87 -15.48 -19.55
CA SER A 123 4.93 -16.47 -19.66
C SER A 123 5.40 -16.63 -21.12
N ARG A 124 6.70 -16.82 -21.30
CA ARG A 124 7.27 -17.21 -22.62
C ARG A 124 6.93 -18.65 -23.00
N GLN A 125 6.74 -19.51 -21.97
CA GLN A 125 6.32 -20.90 -22.11
C GLN A 125 5.51 -21.30 -20.88
N LEU A 126 4.48 -22.12 -21.10
CA LEU A 126 3.73 -22.79 -20.04
C LEU A 126 3.40 -24.20 -20.50
N GLU A 127 3.55 -25.16 -19.60
CA GLU A 127 3.16 -26.56 -19.80
C GLU A 127 2.22 -26.98 -18.68
N CYS A 128 1.18 -27.71 -19.05
CA CYS A 128 0.20 -28.22 -18.11
C CYS A 128 -0.01 -29.72 -18.32
N TRP A 129 0.18 -30.49 -17.26
CA TRP A 129 -0.16 -31.92 -17.24
C TRP A 129 -1.38 -32.12 -16.36
N VAL A 130 -2.31 -32.92 -16.84
CA VAL A 130 -3.53 -33.26 -16.11
C VAL A 130 -3.66 -34.77 -15.98
N ARG A 131 -3.71 -35.25 -14.76
CA ARG A 131 -4.00 -36.66 -14.44
C ARG A 131 -5.48 -36.79 -14.11
N ARG A 132 -6.24 -37.45 -14.97
CA ARG A 132 -7.68 -37.60 -14.82
C ARG A 132 -8.20 -38.83 -15.58
N GLY A 133 -9.12 -39.58 -14.97
CA GLY A 133 -9.75 -40.76 -15.61
C GLY A 133 -8.77 -41.85 -16.02
N GLY A 134 -7.69 -42.05 -15.24
CA GLY A 134 -6.67 -43.07 -15.51
C GLY A 134 -5.68 -42.71 -16.61
N LYS A 135 -5.69 -41.48 -17.08
CA LYS A 135 -4.81 -40.99 -18.14
C LYS A 135 -4.07 -39.76 -17.68
N GLU A 136 -2.89 -39.55 -18.25
CA GLU A 136 -2.15 -38.29 -18.13
C GLU A 136 -2.18 -37.57 -19.47
N TYR A 137 -2.58 -36.32 -19.44
CA TYR A 137 -2.68 -35.42 -20.58
C TYR A 137 -1.63 -34.33 -20.47
N ASN A 138 -1.14 -33.85 -21.60
CA ASN A 138 -0.26 -32.68 -21.66
C ASN A 138 -0.77 -31.68 -22.71
N ILE A 139 -0.64 -30.38 -22.39
CA ILE A 139 -0.89 -29.27 -23.30
C ILE A 139 0.18 -28.21 -23.06
N GLY A 140 0.72 -27.64 -24.14
CA GLY A 140 1.78 -26.63 -24.07
C GLY A 140 1.39 -25.32 -24.72
N PHE A 141 1.97 -24.22 -24.18
CA PHE A 141 1.73 -22.87 -24.67
C PHE A 141 3.05 -22.11 -24.85
N ARG A 142 3.06 -21.22 -25.83
CA ARG A 142 4.12 -20.23 -26.04
C ARG A 142 3.51 -18.86 -26.24
N ASP A 143 4.02 -17.88 -25.49
CA ASP A 143 3.54 -16.49 -25.58
C ASP A 143 2.01 -16.37 -25.46
N GLY A 144 1.40 -17.19 -24.59
CA GLY A 144 -0.03 -17.21 -24.38
C GLY A 144 -0.86 -17.96 -25.43
N LYS A 145 -0.22 -18.56 -26.45
CA LYS A 145 -0.89 -19.31 -27.52
C LYS A 145 -0.56 -20.80 -27.43
N VAL A 146 -1.52 -21.65 -27.78
CA VAL A 146 -1.31 -23.10 -27.84
C VAL A 146 -0.15 -23.43 -28.80
N SER A 147 0.89 -24.09 -28.29
CA SER A 147 2.04 -24.58 -29.04
C SER A 147 1.97 -26.10 -29.30
N SER A 148 1.41 -26.85 -28.35
CA SER A 148 1.07 -28.27 -28.52
C SER A 148 -0.36 -28.49 -28.02
N LYS A 149 -1.17 -29.21 -28.80
CA LYS A 149 -2.56 -29.52 -28.44
C LYS A 149 -2.60 -30.52 -27.28
N LEU A 150 -3.76 -30.59 -26.64
CA LEU A 150 -4.00 -31.55 -25.57
C LEU A 150 -3.89 -32.98 -26.10
N GLU A 151 -2.96 -33.75 -25.59
CA GLU A 151 -2.69 -35.14 -26.00
C GLU A 151 -2.55 -36.03 -24.76
N VAL A 152 -2.88 -37.31 -24.90
CA VAL A 152 -2.62 -38.34 -23.87
C VAL A 152 -1.15 -38.72 -23.99
N VAL A 153 -0.38 -38.46 -22.93
CA VAL A 153 1.04 -38.73 -22.85
C VAL A 153 1.38 -39.96 -22.01
N GLY A 154 0.42 -40.42 -21.21
CA GLY A 154 0.63 -41.59 -20.34
C GLY A 154 -0.66 -42.20 -19.78
N SER A 155 -0.50 -43.31 -19.09
CA SER A 155 -1.55 -43.93 -18.30
C SER A 155 -1.14 -43.91 -16.83
N VAL A 156 -2.07 -43.57 -15.95
CA VAL A 156 -1.89 -43.53 -14.49
C VAL A 156 -2.94 -44.34 -13.80
N GLY A 157 -2.75 -44.62 -12.51
CA GLY A 157 -3.81 -45.27 -11.73
C GLY A 157 -5.09 -44.43 -11.66
N GLN A 158 -6.26 -45.07 -11.65
CA GLN A 158 -7.56 -44.38 -11.63
C GLN A 158 -7.71 -43.34 -10.49
N ARG A 159 -7.03 -43.57 -9.35
CA ARG A 159 -7.04 -42.67 -8.17
C ARG A 159 -5.91 -41.64 -8.21
N ASN A 160 -4.98 -41.76 -9.13
CA ASN A 160 -3.90 -40.78 -9.32
C ASN A 160 -4.43 -39.64 -10.20
N THR A 161 -4.99 -38.65 -9.55
CA THR A 161 -5.52 -37.42 -10.18
C THR A 161 -4.71 -36.23 -9.80
N GLY A 162 -4.91 -35.09 -10.46
CA GLY A 162 -4.27 -33.83 -10.11
C GLY A 162 -3.85 -33.01 -11.33
N THR A 163 -3.33 -31.84 -11.07
CA THR A 163 -2.81 -30.92 -12.08
C THR A 163 -1.35 -30.61 -11.79
N THR A 164 -0.56 -30.44 -12.84
CA THR A 164 0.81 -29.90 -12.76
C THR A 164 0.91 -28.77 -13.76
N VAL A 165 1.30 -27.59 -13.28
CA VAL A 165 1.54 -26.42 -14.15
C VAL A 165 2.98 -25.98 -13.96
N ARG A 166 3.76 -25.96 -15.04
CA ARG A 166 5.09 -25.38 -15.08
C ARG A 166 5.11 -24.20 -16.03
N PHE A 167 5.63 -23.08 -15.59
CA PHE A 167 5.66 -21.87 -16.40
C PHE A 167 6.99 -21.14 -16.27
N TRP A 168 7.37 -20.48 -17.37
CA TRP A 168 8.58 -19.67 -17.50
C TRP A 168 8.15 -18.22 -17.69
N PRO A 169 8.20 -17.36 -16.65
CA PRO A 169 7.88 -15.95 -16.79
C PRO A 169 8.65 -15.29 -17.94
N ASP A 170 8.01 -14.41 -18.69
CA ASP A 170 8.68 -13.63 -19.74
C ASP A 170 9.29 -12.36 -19.10
N PRO A 171 10.64 -12.24 -19.10
CA PRO A 171 11.35 -11.15 -18.41
C PRO A 171 10.91 -9.74 -18.85
N LYS A 172 10.36 -9.59 -20.04
CA LYS A 172 9.95 -8.28 -20.57
C LYS A 172 8.77 -7.65 -19.83
N PHE A 173 8.04 -8.41 -19.00
CA PHE A 173 6.88 -7.93 -18.27
C PHE A 173 7.18 -7.60 -16.80
N PHE A 174 8.39 -7.89 -16.32
CA PHE A 174 8.73 -7.77 -14.91
C PHE A 174 9.99 -6.92 -14.72
N ASP A 175 10.03 -6.12 -13.66
CA ASP A 175 11.21 -5.35 -13.28
C ASP A 175 12.38 -6.28 -12.88
N SER A 176 12.05 -7.42 -12.27
CA SER A 176 12.98 -8.51 -11.98
C SER A 176 12.40 -9.83 -12.48
N ASP A 177 13.19 -10.60 -13.23
CA ASP A 177 12.83 -11.91 -13.75
C ASP A 177 12.92 -13.04 -12.72
N LYS A 178 13.38 -12.74 -11.50
CA LYS A 178 13.62 -13.71 -10.44
C LYS A 178 12.51 -13.73 -9.41
N PHE A 179 12.08 -14.94 -9.05
CA PHE A 179 11.21 -15.16 -7.90
C PHE A 179 11.88 -14.74 -6.59
N SER A 180 11.14 -14.12 -5.70
CA SER A 180 11.53 -13.94 -4.31
C SER A 180 11.26 -15.25 -3.55
N ILE A 181 12.31 -16.06 -3.38
CA ILE A 181 12.24 -17.35 -2.68
C ILE A 181 11.79 -17.19 -1.21
N PRO A 182 12.29 -16.20 -0.44
CA PRO A 182 11.79 -15.97 0.92
C PRO A 182 10.29 -15.71 0.99
N GLN A 183 9.76 -14.90 0.06
CA GLN A 183 8.34 -14.59 0.00
C GLN A 183 7.50 -15.83 -0.36
N LEU A 184 7.92 -16.63 -1.34
CA LEU A 184 7.25 -17.89 -1.68
C LEU A 184 7.24 -18.86 -0.50
N ARG A 185 8.38 -19.01 0.19
CA ARG A 185 8.49 -19.86 1.38
C ARG A 185 7.51 -19.45 2.47
N HIS A 186 7.46 -18.16 2.78
CA HIS A 186 6.53 -17.62 3.78
C HIS A 186 5.06 -17.87 3.38
N THR A 187 4.70 -17.56 2.14
CA THR A 187 3.34 -17.79 1.63
C THR A 187 2.94 -19.27 1.69
N LEU A 188 3.82 -20.18 1.28
CA LEU A 188 3.54 -21.62 1.29
C LEU A 188 3.41 -22.17 2.71
N LYS A 189 4.27 -21.74 3.64
CA LYS A 189 4.15 -22.06 5.06
C LYS A 189 2.81 -21.59 5.62
N ALA A 190 2.44 -20.34 5.37
CA ALA A 190 1.15 -19.78 5.81
C ALA A 190 -0.04 -20.56 5.27
N LYS A 191 -0.02 -20.95 3.98
CA LYS A 191 -1.11 -21.77 3.39
C LYS A 191 -1.23 -23.15 4.02
N ALA A 192 -0.12 -23.80 4.37
CA ALA A 192 -0.14 -25.07 5.08
C ALA A 192 -0.75 -24.93 6.49
N VAL A 193 -0.45 -23.83 7.19
CA VAL A 193 -1.03 -23.50 8.51
C VAL A 193 -2.54 -23.25 8.41
N LEU A 194 -2.96 -22.45 7.41
CA LEU A 194 -4.34 -22.02 7.22
C LEU A 194 -5.26 -23.10 6.65
N CYS A 195 -4.68 -24.21 6.14
CA CYS A 195 -5.41 -25.35 5.59
C CYS A 195 -4.98 -26.64 6.30
N PRO A 196 -5.48 -26.91 7.52
CA PRO A 196 -5.12 -28.09 8.28
C PRO A 196 -5.34 -29.39 7.49
N GLY A 197 -4.33 -30.27 7.50
CA GLY A 197 -4.35 -31.51 6.74
C GLY A 197 -3.78 -31.43 5.32
N LEU A 198 -3.42 -30.22 4.86
CA LEU A 198 -2.70 -30.01 3.60
C LEU A 198 -1.19 -30.11 3.84
N ARG A 199 -0.51 -30.96 3.07
CA ARG A 199 0.95 -31.04 2.98
C ARG A 199 1.43 -30.17 1.85
N ILE A 200 2.38 -29.29 2.12
CA ILE A 200 3.03 -28.47 1.09
C ILE A 200 4.53 -28.71 1.14
N SER A 201 5.12 -29.04 -0.01
CA SER A 201 6.56 -29.13 -0.18
C SER A 201 7.08 -28.04 -1.12
N PHE A 202 8.25 -27.49 -0.80
CA PHE A 202 8.91 -26.48 -1.61
C PHE A 202 10.37 -26.83 -1.84
N THR A 203 10.74 -26.98 -3.10
CA THR A 203 12.10 -27.30 -3.53
C THR A 203 12.68 -26.14 -4.32
N VAL A 204 13.89 -25.70 -3.97
CA VAL A 204 14.68 -24.72 -4.72
C VAL A 204 15.85 -25.45 -5.36
N GLU A 205 15.74 -25.77 -6.65
CA GLU A 205 16.75 -26.57 -7.36
C GLU A 205 18.13 -25.91 -7.36
N ALA A 206 18.19 -24.58 -7.41
CA ALA A 206 19.45 -23.84 -7.46
C ALA A 206 20.32 -24.03 -6.21
N THR A 207 19.71 -24.14 -5.04
CA THR A 207 20.39 -24.31 -3.74
C THR A 207 20.31 -25.74 -3.19
N GLY A 208 19.44 -26.57 -3.75
CA GLY A 208 19.12 -27.88 -3.21
C GLY A 208 18.26 -27.84 -1.94
N GLU A 209 17.79 -26.66 -1.56
CA GLU A 209 16.95 -26.48 -0.38
C GLU A 209 15.58 -27.16 -0.58
N LYS A 210 15.14 -27.87 0.46
CA LYS A 210 13.81 -28.48 0.51
C LYS A 210 13.14 -28.15 1.83
N ASN A 211 11.91 -27.66 1.76
CA ASN A 211 11.05 -27.41 2.90
C ASN A 211 9.78 -28.25 2.75
N GLU A 212 9.25 -28.72 3.86
CA GLU A 212 7.98 -29.43 3.91
C GLU A 212 7.20 -28.92 5.13
N TRP A 213 5.93 -28.61 4.93
CA TRP A 213 5.04 -28.14 5.98
C TRP A 213 3.77 -28.99 5.99
N PHE A 214 3.43 -29.43 7.19
CA PHE A 214 2.19 -30.11 7.50
C PHE A 214 1.81 -29.73 8.93
N PHE A 215 0.78 -28.92 9.07
CA PHE A 215 0.39 -28.43 10.38
C PHE A 215 -0.86 -29.15 10.89
N ALA A 216 -0.75 -29.66 12.12
CA ALA A 216 -1.87 -30.17 12.89
C ALA A 216 -2.28 -29.23 14.05
N GLY A 217 -1.55 -28.12 14.22
CA GLY A 217 -1.77 -27.11 15.24
C GLY A 217 -2.76 -26.01 14.80
N ASP A 218 -2.99 -25.08 15.70
CA ASP A 218 -3.82 -23.90 15.47
C ASP A 218 -2.98 -22.66 15.10
N LEU A 219 -3.65 -21.54 14.81
CA LEU A 219 -2.98 -20.27 14.51
C LEU A 219 -2.19 -19.70 15.70
N GLY A 220 -2.53 -20.11 16.94
CA GLY A 220 -1.79 -19.70 18.13
C GLY A 220 -0.39 -20.30 18.15
N ALA A 221 -0.26 -21.59 17.84
CA ALA A 221 1.02 -22.27 17.74
C ALA A 221 1.89 -21.64 16.63
N TYR A 222 1.30 -21.31 15.48
CA TYR A 222 1.99 -20.63 14.39
C TYR A 222 2.48 -19.23 14.82
N LEU A 223 1.61 -18.41 15.40
CA LEU A 223 1.99 -17.07 15.87
C LEU A 223 3.09 -17.15 16.92
N ALA A 224 3.00 -18.12 17.84
CA ALA A 224 4.01 -18.33 18.87
C ALA A 224 5.36 -18.74 18.29
N GLU A 225 5.38 -19.60 17.25
CA GLU A 225 6.58 -20.03 16.54
C GLU A 225 7.25 -18.87 15.82
N GLU A 226 6.48 -18.05 15.06
CA GLU A 226 6.99 -16.90 14.33
C GLU A 226 7.56 -15.80 15.25
N LEU A 227 6.95 -15.60 16.43
CA LEU A 227 7.45 -14.68 17.44
C LEU A 227 8.68 -15.22 18.19
N GLY A 228 8.87 -16.53 18.21
CA GLY A 228 9.98 -17.18 18.89
C GLY A 228 10.08 -16.80 20.37
N LYS A 229 11.24 -16.26 20.78
CA LYS A 229 11.52 -15.91 22.20
C LYS A 229 11.06 -14.50 22.62
N VAL A 230 10.34 -13.81 21.76
CA VAL A 230 9.81 -12.47 22.08
C VAL A 230 8.87 -12.56 23.27
N GLU A 231 9.08 -11.69 24.29
CA GLU A 231 8.19 -11.56 25.41
C GLU A 231 6.82 -11.06 24.93
N ARG A 232 5.76 -11.75 25.36
CA ARG A 232 4.39 -11.47 24.91
C ARG A 232 3.36 -11.70 25.99
N LEU A 233 2.22 -11.09 25.82
CA LEU A 233 1.10 -11.13 26.74
C LEU A 233 -0.21 -11.42 25.96
N PRO A 234 -0.92 -12.50 26.27
CA PRO A 234 -0.48 -13.59 27.15
C PRO A 234 0.67 -14.40 26.54
N GLN A 235 1.32 -15.25 27.32
CA GLN A 235 2.41 -16.10 26.84
C GLN A 235 1.94 -17.04 25.73
N GLU A 236 0.77 -17.65 25.88
CA GLU A 236 0.08 -18.38 24.83
C GLU A 236 -0.90 -17.44 24.12
N PRO A 237 -0.81 -17.23 22.80
CA PRO A 237 -1.72 -16.34 22.08
C PRO A 237 -3.19 -16.68 22.31
N ILE A 238 -4.03 -15.68 22.41
CA ILE A 238 -5.49 -15.86 22.45
C ILE A 238 -5.93 -16.34 21.07
N THR A 239 -6.62 -17.46 21.00
CA THR A 239 -7.16 -17.99 19.75
C THR A 239 -8.68 -17.95 19.76
N GLY A 240 -9.25 -17.76 18.58
CA GLY A 240 -10.68 -17.87 18.36
C GLY A 240 -10.95 -18.52 17.01
N LYS A 241 -11.94 -19.44 16.99
CA LYS A 241 -12.41 -20.07 15.76
C LYS A 241 -13.92 -20.19 15.76
N ARG A 242 -14.55 -19.69 14.70
CA ARG A 242 -15.97 -19.81 14.42
C ARG A 242 -16.15 -20.33 13.01
N GLU A 243 -16.84 -21.43 12.87
CA GLU A 243 -17.17 -22.03 11.58
C GLU A 243 -18.69 -22.02 11.38
N GLN A 244 -19.14 -21.50 10.25
CA GLN A 244 -20.53 -21.54 9.78
C GLN A 244 -20.55 -21.95 8.30
N GLU A 245 -21.72 -22.32 7.78
CA GLU A 245 -21.86 -22.75 6.37
C GLU A 245 -21.37 -21.71 5.35
N GLN A 246 -21.49 -20.44 5.68
CA GLN A 246 -21.22 -19.34 4.75
C GLN A 246 -19.95 -18.56 5.04
N ASP A 247 -19.40 -18.69 6.25
CA ASP A 247 -18.22 -17.97 6.69
C ASP A 247 -17.46 -18.73 7.79
N THR A 248 -16.16 -18.47 7.85
CA THR A 248 -15.30 -18.93 8.94
C THR A 248 -14.41 -17.78 9.35
N VAL A 249 -14.30 -17.54 10.65
CA VAL A 249 -13.36 -16.59 11.24
C VAL A 249 -12.44 -17.34 12.19
N GLU A 250 -11.15 -17.27 11.96
CA GLU A 250 -10.13 -17.85 12.83
C GLU A 250 -9.03 -16.82 13.07
N TYR A 251 -8.60 -16.66 14.32
CA TYR A 251 -7.53 -15.72 14.65
C TYR A 251 -6.66 -16.22 15.80
N ALA A 252 -5.44 -15.72 15.84
CA ALA A 252 -4.56 -15.74 16.99
C ALA A 252 -4.06 -14.32 17.24
N ILE A 253 -4.00 -13.91 18.52
CA ILE A 253 -3.62 -12.56 18.91
C ILE A 253 -2.87 -12.55 20.24
N CYS A 254 -1.85 -11.70 20.35
CA CYS A 254 -1.17 -11.37 21.58
C CYS A 254 -0.60 -9.94 21.52
N TRP A 255 -0.15 -9.43 22.65
CA TRP A 255 0.55 -8.15 22.76
C TRP A 255 2.04 -8.41 23.00
N ALA A 256 2.89 -7.80 22.20
CA ALA A 256 4.35 -7.84 22.32
C ALA A 256 4.92 -6.42 22.17
N PRO A 257 4.73 -5.56 23.18
CA PRO A 257 5.19 -4.18 23.12
C PRO A 257 6.72 -4.14 23.05
N GLY A 258 7.25 -3.26 22.19
CA GLY A 258 8.71 -3.11 22.01
C GLY A 258 9.39 -4.19 21.18
N ALA A 259 8.68 -5.18 20.68
CA ALA A 259 9.24 -6.17 19.76
C ALA A 259 9.53 -5.56 18.39
N GLU A 260 10.74 -5.76 17.86
CA GLU A 260 11.13 -5.33 16.51
C GLU A 260 10.36 -6.08 15.41
N ILE A 261 9.97 -7.34 15.71
CA ILE A 261 9.25 -8.19 14.76
C ILE A 261 7.77 -7.81 14.76
N ALA A 262 7.30 -7.29 13.64
CA ALA A 262 5.90 -6.95 13.43
C ALA A 262 5.20 -8.09 12.68
N ILE A 263 4.47 -8.96 13.41
CA ILE A 263 3.61 -9.98 12.81
C ILE A 263 2.19 -9.44 12.82
N ALA A 264 1.69 -9.10 11.64
CA ALA A 264 0.35 -8.56 11.41
C ALA A 264 -0.18 -9.17 10.10
N GLU A 265 -0.56 -10.43 10.17
CA GLU A 265 -0.94 -11.21 9.00
C GLU A 265 -2.45 -11.35 8.90
N SER A 266 -2.99 -11.13 7.73
CA SER A 266 -4.40 -11.36 7.46
C SER A 266 -4.61 -12.05 6.12
N TYR A 267 -5.62 -12.93 6.09
CA TYR A 267 -5.91 -13.79 4.97
C TYR A 267 -7.42 -13.85 4.71
N VAL A 268 -7.81 -13.88 3.44
CA VAL A 268 -9.19 -14.09 3.02
C VAL A 268 -9.20 -15.22 1.99
N ASN A 269 -9.92 -16.32 2.30
CA ASN A 269 -9.88 -17.55 1.50
C ASN A 269 -8.44 -18.00 1.22
N LEU A 270 -7.59 -17.95 2.24
CA LEU A 270 -6.15 -18.25 2.22
C LEU A 270 -5.29 -17.31 1.35
N ILE A 271 -5.85 -16.25 0.78
CA ILE A 271 -5.10 -15.21 0.06
C ILE A 271 -4.57 -14.21 1.08
N PRO A 272 -3.28 -13.89 1.08
CA PRO A 272 -2.75 -12.87 1.96
C PRO A 272 -3.28 -11.48 1.60
N THR A 273 -3.65 -10.71 2.61
CA THR A 273 -4.11 -9.32 2.47
C THR A 273 -3.16 -8.37 3.21
N PRO A 274 -1.97 -8.08 2.64
CA PRO A 274 -0.94 -7.29 3.32
C PRO A 274 -1.39 -5.85 3.64
N GLU A 275 -2.33 -5.29 2.90
CA GLU A 275 -2.94 -3.99 3.20
C GLU A 275 -4.16 -4.11 4.13
N GLY A 276 -4.43 -5.29 4.65
CA GLY A 276 -5.55 -5.57 5.56
C GLY A 276 -6.91 -5.38 4.89
N GLY A 277 -7.77 -4.58 5.47
CA GLY A 277 -9.12 -4.30 4.97
C GLY A 277 -10.18 -4.37 6.05
N THR A 278 -11.42 -4.57 5.64
CA THR A 278 -12.60 -4.54 6.53
C THR A 278 -12.54 -5.57 7.65
N HIS A 279 -12.05 -6.79 7.39
CA HIS A 279 -11.88 -7.86 8.38
C HIS A 279 -10.87 -7.50 9.48
N VAL A 280 -9.74 -6.86 9.12
CA VAL A 280 -8.74 -6.38 10.11
C VAL A 280 -9.31 -5.24 10.93
N ASN A 281 -10.07 -4.33 10.30
CA ASN A 281 -10.77 -3.27 11.01
C ASN A 281 -11.78 -3.83 12.01
N GLY A 282 -12.50 -4.89 11.62
CA GLY A 282 -13.41 -5.62 12.50
C GLY A 282 -12.68 -6.24 13.70
N LEU A 283 -11.55 -6.94 13.47
CA LEU A 283 -10.75 -7.51 14.56
C LEU A 283 -10.29 -6.40 15.53
N ARG A 284 -9.77 -5.29 15.01
CA ARG A 284 -9.32 -4.15 15.81
C ARG A 284 -10.45 -3.56 16.65
N ALA A 285 -11.62 -3.38 16.08
CA ALA A 285 -12.80 -2.87 16.77
C ALA A 285 -13.29 -3.82 17.85
N GLY A 286 -13.40 -5.12 17.54
CA GLY A 286 -13.83 -6.15 18.48
C GLY A 286 -12.89 -6.30 19.67
N VAL A 287 -11.56 -6.35 19.43
CA VAL A 287 -10.55 -6.40 20.49
C VAL A 287 -10.65 -5.16 21.39
N ALA A 288 -10.74 -3.96 20.78
CA ALA A 288 -10.85 -2.72 21.53
C ALA A 288 -12.13 -2.65 22.38
N ALA A 289 -13.24 -3.15 21.84
CA ALA A 289 -14.51 -3.22 22.59
C ALA A 289 -14.42 -4.20 23.76
N ALA A 290 -13.89 -5.40 23.55
CA ALA A 290 -13.75 -6.42 24.61
C ALA A 290 -12.88 -5.93 25.77
N VAL A 291 -11.70 -5.35 25.47
CA VAL A 291 -10.80 -4.83 26.50
C VAL A 291 -11.43 -3.64 27.23
N ARG A 292 -12.13 -2.77 26.53
CA ARG A 292 -12.83 -1.64 27.15
C ARG A 292 -13.92 -2.11 28.12
N GLU A 293 -14.78 -3.02 27.68
CA GLU A 293 -15.84 -3.60 28.53
C GLU A 293 -15.27 -4.33 29.75
N PHE A 294 -14.16 -5.06 29.58
CA PHE A 294 -13.45 -5.68 30.70
C PHE A 294 -12.94 -4.64 31.70
N CYS A 295 -12.31 -3.56 31.23
CA CYS A 295 -11.85 -2.46 32.08
C CYS A 295 -12.99 -1.78 32.86
N GLU A 296 -14.12 -1.54 32.19
CA GLU A 296 -15.31 -0.92 32.81
C GLU A 296 -15.93 -1.84 33.87
N PHE A 297 -16.13 -3.12 33.53
CA PHE A 297 -16.70 -4.11 34.46
C PHE A 297 -15.85 -4.29 35.73
N ARG A 298 -14.53 -4.27 35.58
CA ARG A 298 -13.57 -4.43 36.68
C ARG A 298 -13.21 -3.11 37.38
N ASN A 299 -13.76 -1.96 36.95
CA ASN A 299 -13.43 -0.63 37.43
C ASN A 299 -11.93 -0.30 37.40
N LEU A 300 -11.23 -0.71 36.33
CA LEU A 300 -9.79 -0.52 36.17
C LEU A 300 -9.41 0.86 35.64
N LEU A 301 -10.36 1.59 35.02
CA LEU A 301 -10.08 2.87 34.38
C LEU A 301 -9.87 3.98 35.39
N PRO A 302 -8.70 4.66 35.38
CA PRO A 302 -8.49 5.86 36.17
C PRO A 302 -9.45 6.99 35.76
N ARG A 303 -9.78 7.88 36.69
CA ARG A 303 -10.67 9.02 36.44
C ARG A 303 -10.16 9.86 35.26
N GLY A 304 -11.03 10.11 34.30
CA GLY A 304 -10.73 10.96 33.14
C GLY A 304 -10.00 10.25 32.00
N ILE A 305 -9.66 8.96 32.13
CA ILE A 305 -9.06 8.17 31.04
C ILE A 305 -10.15 7.43 30.28
N LYS A 306 -10.13 7.59 28.96
CA LYS A 306 -10.92 6.82 27.99
C LYS A 306 -9.97 6.11 27.05
N LEU A 307 -10.12 4.79 26.90
CA LEU A 307 -9.35 3.99 25.98
C LEU A 307 -9.81 4.27 24.54
N ALA A 308 -8.91 4.68 23.69
CA ALA A 308 -9.11 4.70 22.25
C ALA A 308 -8.71 3.34 21.65
N PRO A 309 -9.22 2.97 20.47
CA PRO A 309 -8.84 1.71 19.83
C PRO A 309 -7.33 1.56 19.64
N GLU A 310 -6.61 2.66 19.38
CA GLU A 310 -5.16 2.70 19.25
C GLU A 310 -4.43 2.26 20.52
N ASP A 311 -4.92 2.66 21.68
CA ASP A 311 -4.30 2.35 22.98
C ASP A 311 -4.29 0.85 23.26
N VAL A 312 -5.36 0.16 22.81
CA VAL A 312 -5.49 -1.30 22.94
C VAL A 312 -4.70 -2.01 21.85
N TRP A 313 -4.64 -1.43 20.64
CA TRP A 313 -4.02 -2.06 19.47
C TRP A 313 -2.50 -1.92 19.43
N ASP A 314 -1.92 -1.04 20.22
CA ASP A 314 -0.47 -0.86 20.26
C ASP A 314 0.24 -2.11 20.80
N GLY A 315 1.25 -2.55 20.07
CA GLY A 315 1.98 -3.79 20.38
C GLY A 315 1.26 -5.08 20.01
N VAL A 316 0.07 -5.03 19.41
CA VAL A 316 -0.66 -6.24 18.96
C VAL A 316 0.10 -6.96 17.86
N ARG A 317 0.16 -8.29 17.99
CA ARG A 317 0.62 -9.24 16.98
C ARG A 317 -0.50 -10.20 16.70
N TYR A 318 -0.79 -10.46 15.43
CA TYR A 318 -1.95 -11.26 15.09
C TYR A 318 -1.78 -12.01 13.77
N VAL A 319 -2.51 -13.12 13.68
CA VAL A 319 -2.85 -13.80 12.42
C VAL A 319 -4.36 -13.91 12.37
N LEU A 320 -4.96 -13.45 11.28
CA LEU A 320 -6.40 -13.48 11.04
C LEU A 320 -6.69 -14.19 9.73
N SER A 321 -7.53 -15.22 9.77
CA SER A 321 -8.04 -15.93 8.60
C SER A 321 -9.55 -15.83 8.53
N VAL A 322 -10.06 -15.32 7.42
CA VAL A 322 -11.48 -15.27 7.12
C VAL A 322 -11.76 -16.08 5.86
N LYS A 323 -12.71 -17.01 5.93
CA LYS A 323 -13.26 -17.68 4.74
C LYS A 323 -14.66 -17.17 4.56
N MET A 324 -14.98 -16.70 3.36
CA MET A 324 -16.29 -16.14 3.04
C MET A 324 -16.63 -16.37 1.57
N ARG A 325 -17.93 -16.42 1.28
CA ARG A 325 -18.40 -16.45 -0.10
C ARG A 325 -18.23 -15.08 -0.73
N GLU A 326 -17.84 -15.03 -2.00
CA GLU A 326 -17.79 -13.82 -2.82
C GLU A 326 -17.07 -12.61 -2.17
N PRO A 327 -15.84 -12.76 -1.63
CA PRO A 327 -15.12 -11.63 -1.09
C PRO A 327 -14.82 -10.58 -2.17
N GLN A 328 -15.01 -9.31 -1.83
CA GLN A 328 -14.69 -8.18 -2.70
C GLN A 328 -13.39 -7.54 -2.26
N PHE A 329 -12.45 -7.40 -3.19
CA PHE A 329 -11.15 -6.79 -2.96
C PHE A 329 -11.04 -5.42 -3.64
N ALA A 330 -10.14 -4.57 -3.14
CA ALA A 330 -9.90 -3.24 -3.69
C ALA A 330 -9.13 -3.24 -5.03
N GLY A 331 -8.63 -4.40 -5.49
CA GLY A 331 -7.88 -4.53 -6.74
C GLY A 331 -7.68 -5.99 -7.13
N GLN A 332 -7.11 -6.21 -8.32
CA GLN A 332 -6.88 -7.56 -8.86
C GLN A 332 -5.82 -8.34 -8.07
N THR A 333 -4.84 -7.67 -7.46
CA THR A 333 -3.81 -8.28 -6.60
C THR A 333 -4.34 -8.76 -5.26
N LYS A 334 -5.60 -8.43 -4.93
CA LYS A 334 -6.35 -8.88 -3.73
C LYS A 334 -5.68 -8.50 -2.40
N GLU A 335 -4.87 -7.46 -2.38
CA GLU A 335 -4.09 -7.04 -1.19
C GLU A 335 -4.94 -6.48 -0.05
N ARG A 336 -6.17 -6.04 -0.36
CA ARG A 336 -7.07 -5.42 0.62
C ARG A 336 -8.51 -5.86 0.43
N LEU A 337 -9.14 -6.36 1.52
CA LEU A 337 -10.56 -6.71 1.52
C LEU A 337 -11.45 -5.46 1.64
N ALA A 338 -12.48 -5.39 0.80
CA ALA A 338 -13.46 -4.30 0.77
C ALA A 338 -14.88 -4.70 1.22
N SER A 339 -15.17 -6.00 1.37
CA SER A 339 -16.48 -6.51 1.79
C SER A 339 -16.90 -5.95 3.15
N ARG A 340 -18.00 -5.20 3.22
CA ARG A 340 -18.46 -4.53 4.46
C ARG A 340 -18.88 -5.52 5.54
N ASP A 341 -19.52 -6.61 5.14
CA ASP A 341 -20.05 -7.62 6.06
C ASP A 341 -18.94 -8.31 6.87
N ALA A 342 -17.73 -8.43 6.30
CA ALA A 342 -16.59 -8.99 6.98
C ALA A 342 -16.20 -8.19 8.24
N ALA A 343 -16.40 -6.86 8.25
CA ALA A 343 -16.10 -6.05 9.43
C ALA A 343 -17.00 -6.41 10.60
N GLN A 344 -18.33 -6.46 10.38
CA GLN A 344 -19.31 -6.79 11.43
C GLN A 344 -19.16 -8.22 11.92
N LEU A 345 -18.92 -9.15 11.00
CA LEU A 345 -18.71 -10.57 11.31
C LEU A 345 -17.52 -10.76 12.25
N VAL A 346 -16.37 -10.17 11.90
CA VAL A 346 -15.14 -10.31 12.68
C VAL A 346 -15.22 -9.53 13.98
N GLU A 347 -15.77 -8.29 13.96
CA GLU A 347 -15.95 -7.46 15.15
C GLU A 347 -16.80 -8.15 16.21
N GLY A 348 -17.97 -8.63 15.83
CA GLY A 348 -18.89 -9.31 16.77
C GLY A 348 -18.24 -10.54 17.38
N TYR A 349 -17.67 -11.39 16.53
CA TYR A 349 -17.04 -12.63 17.02
C TYR A 349 -15.80 -12.35 17.89
N ALA A 350 -14.91 -11.45 17.48
CA ALA A 350 -13.71 -11.11 18.26
C ALA A 350 -14.08 -10.48 19.61
N LYS A 351 -15.08 -9.59 19.63
CA LYS A 351 -15.58 -8.98 20.86
C LYS A 351 -16.05 -10.04 21.85
N ASP A 352 -16.92 -10.94 21.42
CA ASP A 352 -17.53 -11.95 22.29
C ASP A 352 -16.49 -12.97 22.77
N SER A 353 -15.66 -13.51 21.87
CA SER A 353 -14.69 -14.56 22.20
C SER A 353 -13.53 -14.03 23.07
N ILE A 354 -13.02 -12.83 22.77
CA ILE A 354 -11.97 -12.20 23.59
C ILE A 354 -12.54 -11.75 24.93
N GLY A 355 -13.76 -11.19 24.97
CA GLY A 355 -14.43 -10.85 26.21
C GLY A 355 -14.60 -12.04 27.14
N LEU A 356 -15.01 -13.18 26.59
CA LEU A 356 -15.11 -14.44 27.33
C LEU A 356 -13.72 -14.90 27.85
N TRP A 357 -12.71 -14.85 27.00
CA TRP A 357 -11.34 -15.22 27.37
C TRP A 357 -10.80 -14.32 28.50
N LEU A 358 -10.99 -13.01 28.44
CA LEU A 358 -10.60 -12.05 29.48
C LEU A 358 -11.30 -12.35 30.81
N ALA A 359 -12.58 -12.73 30.76
CA ALA A 359 -13.33 -13.12 31.97
C ALA A 359 -12.79 -14.43 32.59
N GLN A 360 -12.34 -15.37 31.77
CA GLN A 360 -11.76 -16.63 32.23
C GLN A 360 -10.30 -16.51 32.71
N HIS A 361 -9.57 -15.46 32.26
CA HIS A 361 -8.16 -15.25 32.58
C HIS A 361 -7.95 -13.83 33.19
N PRO A 362 -8.53 -13.54 34.35
CA PRO A 362 -8.57 -12.18 34.91
C PRO A 362 -7.18 -11.57 35.13
N ASP A 363 -6.19 -12.34 35.57
CA ASP A 363 -4.83 -11.83 35.80
C ASP A 363 -4.13 -11.39 34.49
N ALA A 364 -4.29 -12.17 33.43
CA ALA A 364 -3.78 -11.78 32.12
C ALA A 364 -4.58 -10.61 31.53
N GLY A 365 -5.89 -10.60 31.72
CA GLY A 365 -6.78 -9.51 31.31
C GLY A 365 -6.41 -8.19 31.99
N GLU A 366 -6.11 -8.19 33.29
CA GLU A 366 -5.66 -7.01 34.02
C GLU A 366 -4.31 -6.48 33.51
N ARG A 367 -3.37 -7.37 33.16
CA ARG A 367 -2.10 -6.95 32.56
C ARG A 367 -2.29 -6.31 31.18
N ILE A 368 -3.17 -6.87 30.33
CA ILE A 368 -3.55 -6.29 29.04
C ILE A 368 -4.21 -4.92 29.24
N ALA A 369 -5.14 -4.82 30.19
CA ALA A 369 -5.81 -3.58 30.55
C ALA A 369 -4.82 -2.51 31.04
N GLN A 370 -3.87 -2.88 31.92
CA GLN A 370 -2.81 -1.99 32.41
C GLN A 370 -1.95 -1.45 31.28
N GLN A 371 -1.57 -2.31 30.32
CA GLN A 371 -0.81 -1.88 29.14
C GLN A 371 -1.61 -0.87 28.30
N ALA A 372 -2.87 -1.13 28.02
CA ALA A 372 -3.74 -0.22 27.28
C ALA A 372 -3.96 1.11 28.03
N ILE A 373 -4.12 1.06 29.35
CA ILE A 373 -4.23 2.27 30.19
C ILE A 373 -2.93 3.07 30.16
N GLN A 374 -1.77 2.41 30.23
CA GLN A 374 -0.47 3.08 30.12
C GLN A 374 -0.33 3.78 28.76
N ASN A 375 -0.67 3.10 27.65
CA ASN A 375 -0.66 3.66 26.31
C ASN A 375 -1.59 4.90 26.22
N ALA A 376 -2.80 4.83 26.80
CA ALA A 376 -3.73 5.95 26.86
C ALA A 376 -3.15 7.13 27.66
N GLN A 377 -2.51 6.86 28.79
CA GLN A 377 -1.84 7.88 29.60
C GLN A 377 -0.70 8.54 28.83
N ASP A 378 0.12 7.76 28.13
CA ASP A 378 1.25 8.28 27.38
C ASP A 378 0.79 9.08 26.16
N ARG A 379 -0.27 8.65 25.47
CA ARG A 379 -0.96 9.43 24.44
C ARG A 379 -1.49 10.76 24.98
N LEU A 380 -2.15 10.75 26.16
CA LEU A 380 -2.68 11.95 26.80
C LEU A 380 -1.56 12.87 27.29
N LYS A 381 -0.47 12.33 27.86
CA LYS A 381 0.72 13.11 28.24
C LYS A 381 1.40 13.73 27.01
N ALA A 382 1.52 12.99 25.90
CA ALA A 382 2.03 13.51 24.65
C ALA A 382 1.13 14.64 24.12
N ALA A 383 -0.19 14.44 24.13
CA ALA A 383 -1.15 15.48 23.79
C ALA A 383 -1.09 16.70 24.75
N GLN A 384 -0.89 16.48 26.06
CA GLN A 384 -0.68 17.56 27.03
C GLN A 384 0.66 18.27 26.87
N LYS A 385 1.75 17.58 26.47
CA LYS A 385 3.02 18.20 26.09
C LYS A 385 2.85 19.11 24.88
N VAL A 386 2.05 18.69 23.91
CA VAL A 386 1.66 19.54 22.77
C VAL A 386 0.78 20.71 23.22
N GLN A 387 -0.12 20.52 24.21
CA GLN A 387 -0.91 21.61 24.80
C GLN A 387 -0.11 22.53 25.72
N ARG A 388 0.95 22.05 26.39
CA ARG A 388 1.80 22.90 27.28
C ARG A 388 2.67 23.90 26.50
N LYS A 389 2.81 23.78 25.19
CA LYS A 389 3.29 24.84 24.29
C LYS A 389 2.23 25.94 24.03
N ARG A 390 1.16 26.01 24.82
CA ARG A 390 0.29 27.18 24.83
C ARG A 390 1.12 28.37 25.30
N ILE A 391 1.36 29.28 24.39
CA ILE A 391 1.68 30.65 24.75
C ILE A 391 0.50 31.09 25.61
N ALA A 392 0.75 31.47 26.85
CA ALA A 392 -0.31 31.91 27.76
C ALA A 392 -1.12 33.02 27.06
N GLY A 393 -2.38 32.72 26.68
CA GLY A 393 -3.30 33.65 26.02
C GLY A 393 -3.48 33.55 24.50
N GLY A 394 -2.96 32.49 23.82
CA GLY A 394 -3.18 32.30 22.35
C GLY A 394 -4.27 31.26 22.01
N PRO A 395 -4.80 31.27 20.75
CA PRO A 395 -5.75 30.28 20.27
C PRO A 395 -5.17 28.85 20.28
N ALA A 396 -6.04 27.82 20.34
CA ALA A 396 -5.61 26.42 20.26
C ALA A 396 -5.01 26.10 18.90
N LEU A 397 -3.89 25.35 18.87
CA LEU A 397 -3.26 24.93 17.62
C LEU A 397 -4.19 24.08 16.75
N PRO A 398 -4.13 24.21 15.40
CA PRO A 398 -4.97 23.43 14.50
C PRO A 398 -4.80 21.93 14.71
N GLY A 399 -5.89 21.18 14.76
CA GLY A 399 -5.86 19.73 15.01
C GLY A 399 -5.14 18.91 13.92
N LYS A 400 -5.02 19.47 12.70
CA LYS A 400 -4.29 18.85 11.58
C LYS A 400 -2.77 19.07 11.66
N LEU A 401 -2.28 20.01 12.48
CA LEU A 401 -0.86 20.28 12.66
C LEU A 401 -0.19 19.15 13.46
N ALA A 402 0.81 18.50 12.83
CA ALA A 402 1.74 17.64 13.54
C ALA A 402 2.97 18.45 13.94
N ASP A 403 2.96 19.02 15.15
CA ASP A 403 4.02 19.91 15.65
C ASP A 403 5.33 19.18 15.94
N CYS A 404 6.45 19.88 15.97
CA CYS A 404 7.75 19.36 16.39
C CYS A 404 7.89 19.37 17.92
N ALA A 405 8.81 18.57 18.43
CA ALA A 405 9.05 18.44 19.88
C ALA A 405 9.97 19.54 20.46
N GLY A 406 10.85 20.10 19.64
CA GLY A 406 11.81 21.14 20.03
C GLY A 406 11.14 22.48 20.37
N ASP A 407 11.73 23.23 21.29
CA ASP A 407 11.22 24.52 21.79
C ASP A 407 11.92 25.75 21.19
N ASP A 408 12.95 25.54 20.37
CA ASP A 408 13.73 26.61 19.73
C ASP A 408 13.13 27.00 18.37
N PRO A 409 12.44 28.16 18.25
CA PRO A 409 11.88 28.62 16.99
C PRO A 409 12.93 28.77 15.88
N ALA A 410 14.18 29.12 16.23
CA ALA A 410 15.24 29.35 15.27
C ALA A 410 15.65 28.06 14.54
N ARG A 411 15.47 26.89 15.16
CA ARG A 411 15.71 25.58 14.58
C ARG A 411 14.45 24.94 14.00
N SER A 412 13.26 25.43 14.41
CA SER A 412 12.00 24.81 14.04
C SER A 412 11.57 25.18 12.61
N GLU A 413 11.05 24.18 11.90
CA GLU A 413 10.59 24.29 10.52
C GLU A 413 9.13 23.84 10.42
N LEU A 414 8.32 24.57 9.64
CA LEU A 414 6.95 24.18 9.31
C LEU A 414 6.84 23.85 7.83
N PHE A 415 6.41 22.65 7.50
CA PHE A 415 6.07 22.25 6.13
C PHE A 415 4.56 22.35 5.92
N LEU A 416 4.15 23.20 5.00
CA LEU A 416 2.79 23.31 4.47
C LEU A 416 2.69 22.33 3.30
N VAL A 417 1.95 21.23 3.47
CA VAL A 417 1.96 20.10 2.54
C VAL A 417 0.62 19.96 1.85
N GLU A 418 0.64 19.78 0.53
CA GLU A 418 -0.56 19.55 -0.26
C GLU A 418 -1.22 18.22 0.07
N GLY A 419 -2.47 18.26 0.55
CA GLY A 419 -3.31 17.10 0.76
C GLY A 419 -2.96 16.21 1.96
N ASP A 420 -3.93 15.40 2.38
CA ASP A 420 -3.77 14.49 3.52
C ASP A 420 -2.86 13.29 3.20
N SER A 421 -2.81 12.84 1.93
CA SER A 421 -1.97 11.70 1.50
C SER A 421 -0.48 12.05 1.60
N ALA A 422 -0.04 13.12 0.94
CA ALA A 422 1.34 13.59 1.02
C ALA A 422 1.69 14.06 2.45
N GLY A 423 0.72 14.66 3.16
CA GLY A 423 0.83 14.99 4.58
C GLY A 423 1.10 13.77 5.46
N GLY A 424 0.52 12.61 5.15
CA GLY A 424 0.77 11.34 5.82
C GLY A 424 2.22 10.86 5.65
N SER A 425 2.71 10.84 4.40
CA SER A 425 4.10 10.50 4.08
C SER A 425 5.08 11.47 4.73
N ALA A 426 4.81 12.79 4.68
CA ALA A 426 5.64 13.81 5.29
C ALA A 426 5.70 13.69 6.83
N LYS A 427 4.58 13.36 7.49
CA LYS A 427 4.55 13.10 8.94
C LYS A 427 5.44 11.92 9.34
N GLN A 428 5.58 10.91 8.49
CA GLN A 428 6.47 9.76 8.72
C GLN A 428 7.93 10.09 8.37
N ALA A 429 8.15 10.90 7.34
CA ALA A 429 9.47 11.29 6.84
C ALA A 429 10.21 12.30 7.74
N ARG A 430 9.46 13.16 8.47
CA ARG A 430 10.00 14.32 9.20
C ARG A 430 10.97 13.94 10.33
N ASP A 431 11.83 14.85 10.66
CA ASP A 431 12.51 14.86 11.95
C ASP A 431 11.56 15.48 13.01
N LYS A 432 11.13 14.64 13.96
CA LYS A 432 10.14 15.03 14.97
C LYS A 432 10.65 16.11 15.93
N ASP A 433 11.96 16.26 16.06
CA ASP A 433 12.54 17.21 17.00
C ASP A 433 12.37 18.66 16.55
N PHE A 434 12.49 18.94 15.23
CA PHE A 434 12.44 20.31 14.74
C PHE A 434 11.55 20.55 13.50
N GLN A 435 10.95 19.50 12.90
CA GLN A 435 10.08 19.63 11.74
C GLN A 435 8.62 19.40 12.10
N ALA A 436 7.77 20.38 11.83
CA ALA A 436 6.32 20.33 11.93
C ALA A 436 5.69 20.15 10.56
N ILE A 437 4.56 19.43 10.47
CA ILE A 437 3.82 19.19 9.23
C ILE A 437 2.38 19.67 9.40
N MET A 438 1.93 20.47 8.44
CA MET A 438 0.55 20.92 8.34
C MET A 438 0.00 20.58 6.96
N PRO A 439 -0.83 19.55 6.81
CA PRO A 439 -1.50 19.28 5.55
C PRO A 439 -2.59 20.32 5.27
N LEU A 440 -2.69 20.72 4.01
CA LEU A 440 -3.70 21.66 3.51
C LEU A 440 -4.78 20.88 2.74
N ARG A 441 -6.05 21.22 2.96
CA ARG A 441 -7.17 20.56 2.30
C ARG A 441 -7.55 21.30 1.02
N GLY A 442 -6.90 20.91 -0.07
CA GLY A 442 -7.16 21.50 -1.39
C GLY A 442 -6.54 22.89 -1.58
N LYS A 443 -7.01 23.60 -2.60
CA LYS A 443 -6.53 24.94 -2.95
C LYS A 443 -6.99 25.95 -1.90
N ILE A 444 -6.05 26.74 -1.39
CA ILE A 444 -6.39 27.83 -0.47
C ILE A 444 -7.10 28.96 -1.23
N LEU A 445 -7.76 29.83 -0.49
CA LEU A 445 -8.38 31.03 -1.03
C LEU A 445 -7.34 31.89 -1.75
N ASN A 446 -7.69 32.42 -2.93
CA ASN A 446 -6.88 33.45 -3.56
C ASN A 446 -7.02 34.75 -2.75
N THR A 447 -5.98 35.07 -2.00
CA THR A 447 -5.96 36.20 -1.06
C THR A 447 -5.40 37.48 -1.66
N TRP A 448 -4.99 37.48 -2.94
CA TRP A 448 -4.26 38.57 -3.55
C TRP A 448 -5.02 39.91 -3.57
N GLU A 449 -6.33 39.89 -3.85
CA GLU A 449 -7.19 41.08 -3.90
C GLU A 449 -7.97 41.32 -2.59
N LEU A 450 -7.73 40.55 -1.54
CA LEU A 450 -8.46 40.66 -0.26
C LEU A 450 -7.67 41.46 0.78
N ASP A 451 -8.39 42.12 1.67
CA ASP A 451 -7.79 42.81 2.81
C ASP A 451 -7.52 41.85 3.98
N PRO A 452 -6.57 42.15 4.88
CA PRO A 452 -6.23 41.31 6.03
C PRO A 452 -7.43 40.91 6.89
N GLY A 453 -8.45 41.74 7.00
CA GLY A 453 -9.67 41.43 7.75
C GLY A 453 -10.58 40.42 7.07
N GLU A 454 -10.54 40.32 5.73
CA GLU A 454 -11.41 39.42 4.96
C GLU A 454 -10.85 38.00 4.87
N ILE A 455 -9.54 37.84 4.89
CA ILE A 455 -8.88 36.52 4.78
C ILE A 455 -9.04 35.63 6.04
N GLY A 456 -9.31 36.25 7.20
CA GLY A 456 -9.54 35.55 8.47
C GLY A 456 -10.77 34.62 8.44
N GLY A 457 -11.71 34.81 7.48
CA GLY A 457 -12.84 33.93 7.25
C GLY A 457 -12.48 32.59 6.59
N SER A 458 -11.27 32.45 6.02
CA SER A 458 -10.78 31.19 5.47
C SER A 458 -10.19 30.32 6.58
N ALA A 459 -10.76 29.15 6.80
CA ALA A 459 -10.29 28.19 7.82
C ALA A 459 -8.80 27.82 7.60
N GLU A 460 -8.37 27.64 6.34
CA GLU A 460 -6.98 27.30 6.03
C GLU A 460 -6.01 28.45 6.34
N VAL A 461 -6.38 29.69 6.03
CA VAL A 461 -5.55 30.87 6.34
C VAL A 461 -5.49 31.12 7.85
N HIS A 462 -6.63 30.96 8.53
CA HIS A 462 -6.70 31.04 9.98
C HIS A 462 -5.79 29.99 10.66
N ASP A 463 -5.87 28.75 10.20
CA ASP A 463 -5.03 27.65 10.72
C ASP A 463 -3.53 27.94 10.50
N ILE A 464 -3.15 28.47 9.32
CA ILE A 464 -1.77 28.89 9.05
C ILE A 464 -1.33 29.97 10.03
N SER A 465 -2.15 31.02 10.24
CA SER A 465 -1.84 32.10 11.16
C SER A 465 -1.65 31.60 12.61
N VAL A 466 -2.55 30.73 13.06
CA VAL A 466 -2.47 30.10 14.39
C VAL A 466 -1.23 29.21 14.52
N ALA A 467 -0.92 28.41 13.48
CA ALA A 467 0.27 27.57 13.48
C ALA A 467 1.55 28.40 13.53
N LEU A 468 1.62 29.50 12.78
CA LEU A 468 2.77 30.42 12.76
C LEU A 468 2.90 31.22 14.07
N GLY A 469 1.80 31.47 14.79
CA GLY A 469 1.73 32.30 15.98
C GLY A 469 1.71 33.79 15.71
N ILE A 470 1.42 34.20 14.48
CA ILE A 470 1.36 35.60 14.04
C ILE A 470 0.12 35.87 13.20
N GLU A 471 -0.39 37.10 13.26
CA GLU A 471 -1.57 37.54 12.51
C GLU A 471 -1.18 38.13 11.15
N PRO A 472 -2.03 37.99 10.11
CA PRO A 472 -1.82 38.65 8.84
C PRO A 472 -1.65 40.18 8.98
N GLY A 473 -0.71 40.75 8.24
CA GLY A 473 -0.43 42.18 8.27
C GLY A 473 0.42 42.66 9.44
N THR A 474 0.78 41.80 10.41
CA THR A 474 1.66 42.20 11.53
C THR A 474 3.11 42.36 11.09
N ALA A 475 3.80 43.36 11.63
CA ALA A 475 5.24 43.54 11.48
C ALA A 475 6.04 42.86 12.62
N ASP A 476 5.40 42.52 13.73
CA ASP A 476 6.01 41.91 14.90
C ASP A 476 6.11 40.37 14.71
N LEU A 477 7.33 39.87 14.61
CA LEU A 477 7.65 38.46 14.48
C LEU A 477 8.12 37.81 15.80
N SER A 478 8.04 38.51 16.92
CA SER A 478 8.52 38.01 18.22
C SER A 478 7.80 36.73 18.69
N ARG A 479 6.60 36.48 18.18
CA ARG A 479 5.78 35.29 18.51
C ARG A 479 5.87 34.17 17.46
N LEU A 480 6.74 34.33 16.43
CA LEU A 480 6.90 33.36 15.37
C LEU A 480 7.40 32.03 15.91
N ARG A 481 6.69 30.96 15.60
CA ARG A 481 6.97 29.61 16.14
C ARG A 481 7.95 28.82 15.29
N TYR A 482 8.09 29.13 14.00
CA TYR A 482 8.97 28.43 13.06
C TYR A 482 9.73 29.44 12.23
N HIS A 483 11.05 29.46 12.35
CA HIS A 483 11.87 30.39 11.56
C HIS A 483 12.10 29.91 10.12
N LYS A 484 11.61 28.72 9.76
CA LYS A 484 11.60 28.24 8.39
C LYS A 484 10.23 27.66 8.03
N ILE A 485 9.62 28.22 7.01
CA ILE A 485 8.31 27.84 6.50
C ILE A 485 8.52 27.32 5.09
N CYS A 486 8.26 26.03 4.88
CA CYS A 486 8.51 25.34 3.61
C CYS A 486 7.18 25.00 2.95
N ILE A 487 6.94 25.50 1.76
CA ILE A 487 5.81 25.13 0.91
C ILE A 487 6.21 23.86 0.17
N LEU A 488 5.44 22.80 0.34
CA LEU A 488 5.67 21.49 -0.26
C LEU A 488 4.41 21.04 -1.03
N ALA A 489 4.45 21.21 -2.34
CA ALA A 489 3.37 20.90 -3.26
C ALA A 489 3.85 19.90 -4.32
N ASP A 490 2.91 19.20 -4.96
CA ASP A 490 3.16 18.30 -6.06
C ASP A 490 3.78 19.03 -7.26
N ALA A 491 4.52 18.31 -8.08
CA ALA A 491 5.17 18.93 -9.26
C ALA A 491 4.23 19.06 -10.47
N ASP A 492 2.95 18.76 -10.32
CA ASP A 492 1.93 18.93 -11.34
C ASP A 492 1.34 20.34 -11.39
N SER A 493 0.41 20.57 -12.31
CA SER A 493 -0.23 21.89 -12.51
C SER A 493 -1.06 22.33 -11.30
N ASP A 494 -1.66 21.40 -10.56
CA ASP A 494 -2.47 21.70 -9.38
C ASP A 494 -1.59 22.08 -8.20
N GLY A 495 -0.51 21.34 -7.96
CA GLY A 495 0.46 21.66 -6.93
C GLY A 495 1.18 22.98 -7.19
N GLN A 496 1.54 23.27 -8.44
CA GLN A 496 2.11 24.59 -8.81
C GLN A 496 1.12 25.73 -8.54
N HIS A 497 -0.17 25.51 -8.76
CA HIS A 497 -1.20 26.48 -8.42
C HIS A 497 -1.31 26.68 -6.90
N ILE A 498 -1.29 25.62 -6.11
CA ILE A 498 -1.31 25.69 -4.63
C ILE A 498 -0.07 26.44 -4.13
N ALA A 499 1.11 26.12 -4.64
CA ALA A 499 2.34 26.83 -4.31
C ALA A 499 2.25 28.33 -4.64
N THR A 500 1.71 28.69 -5.81
CA THR A 500 1.50 30.10 -6.21
C THR A 500 0.55 30.83 -5.27
N LEU A 501 -0.57 30.20 -4.86
CA LEU A 501 -1.51 30.80 -3.92
C LEU A 501 -0.90 30.99 -2.53
N LEU A 502 -0.07 30.06 -2.06
CA LEU A 502 0.67 30.19 -0.80
C LEU A 502 1.73 31.30 -0.90
N CYS A 503 2.49 31.37 -1.98
CA CYS A 503 3.42 32.47 -2.20
C CYS A 503 2.69 33.83 -2.19
N ALA A 504 1.52 33.91 -2.83
CA ALA A 504 0.69 35.11 -2.81
C ALA A 504 0.23 35.51 -1.40
N LEU A 505 -0.20 34.53 -0.61
CA LEU A 505 -0.57 34.72 0.80
C LEU A 505 0.60 35.32 1.58
N PHE A 506 1.79 34.76 1.47
CA PHE A 506 2.97 35.23 2.19
C PHE A 506 3.44 36.61 1.68
N LEU A 507 3.49 36.82 0.39
CA LEU A 507 3.89 38.10 -0.21
C LEU A 507 2.93 39.25 0.14
N ARG A 508 1.64 38.97 0.21
CA ARG A 508 0.60 40.01 0.44
C ARG A 508 0.34 40.24 1.92
N HIS A 509 0.18 39.17 2.71
CA HIS A 509 -0.36 39.25 4.07
C HIS A 509 0.66 38.92 5.17
N PHE A 510 1.78 38.28 4.83
CA PHE A 510 2.88 37.97 5.76
C PHE A 510 4.22 38.48 5.19
N ARG A 511 4.20 39.66 4.55
CA ARG A 511 5.37 40.23 3.91
C ARG A 511 6.63 40.31 4.79
N PRO A 512 6.53 40.62 6.11
CA PRO A 512 7.69 40.57 7.01
C PRO A 512 8.36 39.22 7.10
N LEU A 513 7.64 38.09 6.96
CA LEU A 513 8.24 36.76 6.93
C LEU A 513 9.11 36.55 5.69
N VAL A 514 8.65 37.05 4.55
CA VAL A 514 9.41 36.98 3.30
C VAL A 514 10.63 37.89 3.36
N ALA A 515 10.45 39.15 3.83
CA ALA A 515 11.53 40.13 3.97
C ALA A 515 12.67 39.66 4.90
N ASN A 516 12.34 38.89 5.94
CA ASN A 516 13.30 38.31 6.88
C ASN A 516 13.77 36.89 6.48
N GLY A 517 13.41 36.41 5.30
CA GLY A 517 13.92 35.17 4.73
C GLY A 517 13.41 33.89 5.37
N HIS A 518 12.19 33.90 5.92
CA HIS A 518 11.60 32.74 6.61
C HIS A 518 10.83 31.79 5.67
N VAL A 519 10.50 32.20 4.43
CA VAL A 519 9.63 31.44 3.53
C VAL A 519 10.42 30.79 2.41
N TYR A 520 10.16 29.50 2.17
CA TYR A 520 10.84 28.67 1.18
C TYR A 520 9.84 27.83 0.39
N VAL A 521 10.19 27.52 -0.86
CA VAL A 521 9.51 26.52 -1.67
C VAL A 521 10.41 25.30 -1.75
N ALA A 522 9.92 24.15 -1.37
CA ALA A 522 10.64 22.89 -1.47
C ALA A 522 10.56 22.36 -2.90
N MET A 523 11.67 21.82 -3.39
CA MET A 523 11.81 21.28 -4.74
C MET A 523 11.95 19.76 -4.68
N PRO A 524 10.84 19.01 -4.65
CA PRO A 524 10.90 17.55 -4.73
C PRO A 524 11.40 17.12 -6.13
N PRO A 525 12.12 16.00 -6.24
CA PRO A 525 12.58 15.50 -7.53
C PRO A 525 11.42 14.94 -8.36
N LEU A 526 11.47 15.13 -9.67
CA LEU A 526 10.57 14.48 -10.63
C LEU A 526 11.02 13.09 -11.03
N TYR A 527 12.32 12.81 -10.94
CA TYR A 527 12.88 11.54 -11.40
C TYR A 527 13.77 10.89 -10.36
N ARG A 528 13.67 9.57 -10.28
CA ARG A 528 14.63 8.69 -9.64
C ARG A 528 15.33 7.87 -10.71
N ILE A 529 16.66 7.76 -10.62
CA ILE A 529 17.51 7.03 -11.55
C ILE A 529 18.27 5.97 -10.75
N ASP A 530 17.96 4.71 -10.94
CA ASP A 530 18.64 3.59 -10.32
C ASP A 530 19.69 3.02 -11.27
N ALA A 531 20.97 3.07 -10.89
CA ALA A 531 22.10 2.56 -11.67
C ALA A 531 22.93 1.56 -10.85
N GLY A 532 22.48 0.32 -10.80
CA GLY A 532 23.09 -0.72 -9.97
C GLY A 532 22.89 -0.47 -8.46
N LYS A 533 23.95 -0.06 -7.76
CA LYS A 533 23.90 0.31 -6.33
C LYS A 533 23.75 1.82 -6.09
N GLN A 534 23.80 2.61 -7.15
CA GLN A 534 23.73 4.06 -7.06
C GLN A 534 22.32 4.52 -7.38
N VAL A 535 21.81 5.47 -6.60
CA VAL A 535 20.51 6.11 -6.79
C VAL A 535 20.74 7.61 -6.93
N PHE A 536 20.16 8.19 -7.98
CA PHE A 536 20.20 9.63 -8.22
C PHE A 536 18.77 10.16 -8.30
N TYR A 537 18.63 11.42 -7.92
CA TYR A 537 17.34 12.12 -7.99
C TYR A 537 17.54 13.39 -8.84
N ALA A 538 16.67 13.58 -9.83
CA ALA A 538 16.70 14.72 -10.72
C ALA A 538 15.41 15.56 -10.58
N LEU A 539 15.57 16.89 -10.55
CA LEU A 539 14.44 17.81 -10.41
C LEU A 539 13.61 17.93 -11.69
N ASP A 540 14.26 17.82 -12.84
CA ASP A 540 13.67 18.02 -14.15
C ASP A 540 14.32 17.12 -15.21
N ASP A 541 13.84 17.25 -16.45
CA ASP A 541 14.35 16.51 -17.61
C ASP A 541 15.83 16.83 -17.88
N THR A 542 16.24 18.07 -17.65
CA THR A 542 17.62 18.53 -17.91
C THR A 542 18.61 17.85 -16.97
N GLU A 543 18.28 17.81 -15.67
CA GLU A 543 19.10 17.09 -14.67
C GLU A 543 19.10 15.58 -14.92
N ARG A 544 17.93 15.00 -15.27
CA ARG A 544 17.83 13.58 -15.64
C ARG A 544 18.80 13.24 -16.77
N ASP A 545 18.76 14.02 -17.85
CA ASP A 545 19.60 13.76 -19.02
C ASP A 545 21.09 14.00 -18.73
N ALA A 546 21.41 14.95 -17.85
CA ALA A 546 22.77 15.15 -17.38
C ALA A 546 23.28 13.95 -16.59
N PHE A 547 22.46 13.38 -15.68
CA PHE A 547 22.83 12.17 -14.94
C PHE A 547 22.98 10.96 -15.87
N LEU A 548 22.10 10.77 -16.84
CA LEU A 548 22.20 9.67 -17.81
C LEU A 548 23.49 9.78 -18.64
N LYS A 549 23.82 10.96 -19.17
CA LYS A 549 25.09 11.20 -19.90
C LYS A 549 26.32 10.94 -19.02
N ARG A 550 26.26 11.34 -17.75
CA ARG A 550 27.37 11.09 -16.80
C ARG A 550 27.57 9.60 -16.57
N LEU A 551 26.49 8.83 -16.38
CA LEU A 551 26.55 7.37 -16.20
C LEU A 551 27.11 6.64 -17.44
N GLU A 552 26.81 7.15 -18.63
CA GLU A 552 27.40 6.65 -19.91
C GLU A 552 28.92 6.93 -19.96
N GLN A 553 29.34 8.14 -19.60
CA GLN A 553 30.75 8.53 -19.58
C GLN A 553 31.57 7.72 -18.55
N GLU A 554 31.00 7.48 -17.36
CA GLU A 554 31.59 6.67 -16.30
C GLU A 554 31.56 5.16 -16.62
N LYS A 555 30.98 4.74 -17.78
CA LYS A 555 30.85 3.35 -18.23
C LYS A 555 30.26 2.42 -17.17
N VAL A 556 29.25 2.88 -16.45
CA VAL A 556 28.54 2.08 -15.46
C VAL A 556 27.92 0.87 -16.17
N LYS A 557 28.25 -0.35 -15.71
CA LYS A 557 27.80 -1.59 -16.35
C LYS A 557 26.29 -1.85 -16.22
N ALA A 558 25.65 -1.27 -15.21
CA ALA A 558 24.23 -1.43 -14.98
C ALA A 558 23.43 -0.47 -15.89
N LYS A 559 22.41 -0.97 -16.58
CA LYS A 559 21.50 -0.14 -17.36
C LYS A 559 20.70 0.76 -16.42
N PRO A 560 20.73 2.09 -16.56
CA PRO A 560 19.98 2.99 -15.70
C PRO A 560 18.47 2.76 -15.86
N GLN A 561 17.76 2.65 -14.74
CA GLN A 561 16.30 2.61 -14.70
C GLN A 561 15.80 3.96 -14.21
N VAL A 562 14.93 4.59 -14.98
CA VAL A 562 14.37 5.92 -14.67
C VAL A 562 12.91 5.74 -14.25
N THR A 563 12.58 6.19 -13.05
CA THR A 563 11.20 6.25 -12.53
C THR A 563 10.79 7.70 -12.41
N ARG A 564 9.61 8.08 -12.93
CA ARG A 564 9.04 9.42 -12.79
C ARG A 564 8.02 9.43 -11.65
N PHE A 565 8.15 10.36 -10.72
CA PHE A 565 7.14 10.64 -9.71
C PHE A 565 6.08 11.59 -10.27
N LYS A 566 4.81 11.27 -10.14
CA LYS A 566 3.69 12.14 -10.53
C LYS A 566 3.30 13.11 -9.43
N GLY A 567 3.56 12.73 -8.17
CA GLY A 567 3.31 13.56 -6.99
C GLY A 567 3.98 13.01 -5.74
N LEU A 568 3.95 13.79 -4.66
CA LEU A 568 4.53 13.48 -3.35
C LEU A 568 3.94 12.20 -2.72
N GLY A 569 2.69 11.88 -3.06
CA GLY A 569 2.00 10.68 -2.58
C GLY A 569 2.58 9.37 -3.14
N GLU A 570 3.35 9.43 -4.25
CA GLU A 570 4.03 8.27 -4.82
C GLU A 570 5.41 8.02 -4.20
N MET A 571 5.93 8.98 -3.44
CA MET A 571 7.18 8.84 -2.72
C MET A 571 6.94 8.16 -1.37
N ASN A 572 7.72 7.11 -1.10
CA ASN A 572 7.70 6.55 0.24
C ASN A 572 8.38 7.52 1.25
N PRO A 573 8.12 7.38 2.57
CA PRO A 573 8.67 8.29 3.58
C PRO A 573 10.19 8.43 3.57
N SER A 574 10.93 7.36 3.25
CA SER A 574 12.40 7.40 3.17
C SER A 574 12.86 8.26 2.00
N GLN A 575 12.25 8.09 0.82
CA GLN A 575 12.54 8.88 -0.37
C GLN A 575 12.23 10.36 -0.14
N LEU A 576 11.05 10.66 0.43
CA LEU A 576 10.65 12.03 0.74
C LEU A 576 11.59 12.67 1.77
N ARG A 577 12.05 11.90 2.77
CA ARG A 577 13.06 12.37 3.72
C ARG A 577 14.37 12.70 3.02
N GLU A 578 14.94 11.76 2.29
CA GLU A 578 16.26 11.89 1.65
C GLU A 578 16.33 13.02 0.61
N THR A 579 15.23 13.28 -0.09
CA THR A 579 15.25 14.24 -1.21
C THR A 579 14.75 15.63 -0.84
N THR A 580 13.78 15.71 0.11
CA THR A 580 12.98 16.94 0.27
C THR A 580 12.97 17.48 1.70
N MET A 581 13.19 16.62 2.71
CA MET A 581 13.05 17.05 4.11
C MET A 581 14.37 17.09 4.89
N ASP A 582 15.35 16.21 4.60
CA ASP A 582 16.65 16.22 5.29
C ASP A 582 17.42 17.50 4.96
N PRO A 583 17.79 18.31 5.95
CA PRO A 583 18.54 19.56 5.73
C PRO A 583 19.83 19.42 4.92
N ARG A 584 20.42 18.23 4.90
CA ARG A 584 21.69 17.96 4.22
C ARG A 584 21.55 17.70 2.71
N THR A 585 20.38 17.26 2.28
CA THR A 585 20.18 16.75 0.91
C THR A 585 19.05 17.44 0.15
N ARG A 586 18.11 18.07 0.87
CA ARG A 586 16.98 18.77 0.29
C ARG A 586 17.38 20.02 -0.49
N ARG A 587 16.54 20.39 -1.44
CA ARG A 587 16.64 21.65 -2.17
C ARG A 587 15.47 22.55 -1.82
N LEU A 588 15.79 23.77 -1.35
CA LEU A 588 14.81 24.80 -1.01
C LEU A 588 15.13 26.07 -1.81
N VAL A 589 14.12 26.68 -2.38
CA VAL A 589 14.20 28.01 -3.00
C VAL A 589 13.61 29.01 -2.02
N GLN A 590 14.40 29.98 -1.58
CA GLN A 590 13.94 31.03 -0.68
C GLN A 590 13.06 32.02 -1.45
N LEU A 591 11.91 32.34 -0.89
CA LEU A 591 11.08 33.41 -1.40
C LEU A 591 11.67 34.73 -0.94
N THR A 592 12.08 35.58 -1.88
CA THR A 592 12.75 36.84 -1.61
C THR A 592 11.95 38.04 -2.16
N LEU A 593 12.21 39.21 -1.62
CA LEU A 593 11.72 40.50 -2.14
C LEU A 593 12.93 41.27 -2.67
N ASP A 594 13.02 41.42 -3.97
CA ASP A 594 14.03 42.30 -4.57
C ASP A 594 13.41 43.64 -4.91
N ALA A 595 14.11 44.73 -4.58
CA ALA A 595 13.64 46.10 -4.85
C ALA A 595 13.54 46.43 -6.36
N ALA A 596 14.26 45.68 -7.20
CA ALA A 596 14.22 45.82 -8.65
C ALA A 596 13.17 44.92 -9.33
N ASP A 597 12.50 44.05 -8.55
CA ASP A 597 11.65 43.05 -9.11
C ASP A 597 10.20 43.54 -9.27
N GLN A 598 9.57 43.09 -10.32
CA GLN A 598 8.19 43.38 -10.63
C GLN A 598 7.22 42.36 -9.96
N THR A 599 7.60 41.80 -8.80
CA THR A 599 6.88 40.70 -8.12
C THR A 599 5.42 41.05 -7.91
N ASP A 600 5.14 42.23 -7.34
CA ASP A 600 3.75 42.67 -7.10
C ASP A 600 2.96 42.83 -8.43
N SER A 601 3.59 43.35 -9.48
CA SER A 601 2.99 43.49 -10.81
C SER A 601 2.73 42.15 -11.48
N LEU A 602 3.68 41.22 -11.36
CA LEU A 602 3.55 39.87 -11.89
C LEU A 602 2.46 39.09 -11.15
N MET A 603 2.45 39.15 -9.83
CA MET A 603 1.43 38.47 -9.00
C MET A 603 0.04 39.08 -9.24
N ASP A 604 -0.07 40.40 -9.42
CA ASP A 604 -1.33 41.07 -9.81
C ASP A 604 -1.81 40.55 -11.17
N MET A 605 -0.91 40.50 -12.17
CA MET A 605 -1.22 39.94 -13.48
C MET A 605 -1.69 38.50 -13.40
N LEU A 606 -1.03 37.64 -12.59
CA LEU A 606 -1.34 36.22 -12.46
C LEU A 606 -2.65 35.98 -11.70
N LEU A 607 -2.96 36.76 -10.65
CA LEU A 607 -3.98 36.39 -9.66
C LEU A 607 -5.18 37.34 -9.60
N ALA A 608 -5.04 38.62 -10.03
CA ALA A 608 -6.15 39.57 -9.97
C ALA A 608 -7.25 39.22 -11.00
N LYS A 609 -8.50 39.17 -10.55
CA LYS A 609 -9.65 38.81 -11.41
C LYS A 609 -9.78 39.73 -12.63
N LYS A 610 -9.57 41.04 -12.43
CA LYS A 610 -9.66 42.06 -13.49
C LYS A 610 -8.58 41.92 -14.58
N ARG A 611 -7.50 41.20 -14.36
CA ARG A 611 -6.37 41.02 -15.28
C ARG A 611 -6.48 39.79 -16.18
N ALA A 612 -7.68 39.21 -16.36
CA ALA A 612 -7.87 38.02 -17.18
C ALA A 612 -7.48 38.20 -18.66
N ALA A 613 -7.71 39.42 -19.22
CA ALA A 613 -7.31 39.76 -20.59
C ALA A 613 -5.78 39.78 -20.75
N ASP A 614 -5.09 40.39 -19.77
CA ASP A 614 -3.63 40.49 -19.77
C ASP A 614 -2.95 39.12 -19.64
N ARG A 615 -3.54 38.20 -18.82
CA ARG A 615 -3.07 36.81 -18.75
C ARG A 615 -3.19 36.09 -20.08
N ARG A 616 -4.31 36.29 -20.80
CA ARG A 616 -4.51 35.70 -22.12
C ARG A 616 -3.44 36.20 -23.10
N GLU A 617 -3.22 37.51 -23.16
CA GLU A 617 -2.19 38.10 -24.02
C GLU A 617 -0.79 37.59 -23.66
N TRP A 618 -0.47 37.53 -22.37
CA TRP A 618 0.81 36.99 -21.88
C TRP A 618 1.01 35.53 -22.27
N LEU A 619 -0.03 34.69 -22.17
CA LEU A 619 0.00 33.27 -22.60
C LEU A 619 0.14 33.16 -24.13
N GLU A 620 -0.52 34.00 -24.91
CA GLU A 620 -0.39 34.01 -26.36
C GLU A 620 1.03 34.39 -26.81
N GLN A 621 1.65 35.33 -26.10
CA GLN A 621 3.02 35.80 -26.41
C GLN A 621 4.10 34.81 -25.95
N LYS A 622 3.91 34.11 -24.83
CA LYS A 622 4.92 33.28 -24.17
C LYS A 622 4.59 31.77 -24.11
N GLY A 623 3.39 31.40 -24.52
CA GLY A 623 2.96 29.97 -24.47
C GLY A 623 3.81 29.06 -25.33
N ASN A 624 4.44 29.58 -26.38
CA ASN A 624 5.34 28.82 -27.26
C ASN A 624 6.72 28.51 -26.59
N LEU A 625 7.00 29.05 -25.41
CA LEU A 625 8.24 28.82 -24.68
C LEU A 625 8.12 27.62 -23.70
N VAL A 626 6.92 27.09 -23.55
CA VAL A 626 6.68 25.89 -22.72
C VAL A 626 6.80 24.65 -23.63
N GLU A 627 7.85 23.90 -23.46
CA GLU A 627 7.92 22.54 -24.02
C GLU A 627 6.89 21.65 -23.27
N VAL A 628 5.74 21.44 -23.89
CA VAL A 628 4.77 20.46 -23.40
C VAL A 628 5.26 19.08 -23.84
N SER A 629 5.92 18.38 -22.95
CA SER A 629 6.12 16.93 -23.10
C SER A 629 4.77 16.23 -22.92
N VAL A 630 4.19 15.76 -24.02
CA VAL A 630 2.96 14.97 -24.10
C VAL A 630 3.22 13.55 -23.59
#